data_191b721981df212999a0c0f7ba9e173d
#
_entry.id   191b721981df212999a0c0f7ba9e173d
#
_cell.length_a   1.000
_cell.length_b   1.000
_cell.length_c   1.000
_cell.angle_alpha   90.00
_cell.angle_beta   90.00
_cell.angle_gamma   90.00
#
_symmetry.space_group_name_H-M   'P 1'
#
loop_
_entity.id
_entity.type
_entity.pdbx_description
1 polymer ?
#
loop_
_entity_poly.entity_id
_entity_poly.type
_entity_poly.pdbx_seq_one_letter_code
_entity_poly.pdbx_strand_id
1 'polypeptide(L)'
;MSDQLIQGHAGMLQVRPFWQESDAVALICHPHPLMGGTMNNKVVTTLARFFRNQKISVVQFNFRGVGESTGLHADGIGEIDDFFSVLDWIASQTTARKLYVAGFSFGGYIAAASCDRLLSDNAHHFELKKLYLLAPAVQNYPMAQLTLPDDTFVMVGDQDEVVAPQEMISWANARHFDLAIIPECSHFFHGQLPAIGLQLERRFP
;
A
#
# COMPACT_ATOMS: atom_id res chain seq x y z
N MET A 1 12.39 16.25 -3.77
CA MET A 1 12.11 14.85 -4.18
C MET A 1 12.09 14.83 -5.69
N SER A 2 12.92 14.03 -6.32
CA SER A 2 12.90 13.80 -7.76
C SER A 2 12.46 12.37 -8.01
N ASP A 3 11.59 12.18 -8.99
CA ASP A 3 11.24 10.87 -9.46
C ASP A 3 12.44 10.22 -10.14
N GLN A 4 12.53 8.91 -10.09
CA GLN A 4 13.59 8.09 -10.67
C GLN A 4 12.96 6.95 -11.45
N LEU A 5 13.65 6.50 -12.48
CA LEU A 5 13.28 5.27 -13.17
C LEU A 5 14.23 4.15 -12.74
N ILE A 6 13.65 3.05 -12.31
CA ILE A 6 14.39 1.84 -11.90
C ILE A 6 14.03 0.69 -12.84
N GLN A 7 14.92 -0.29 -12.96
CA GLN A 7 14.60 -1.51 -13.70
C GLN A 7 13.61 -2.36 -12.91
N GLY A 8 12.45 -2.63 -13.47
CA GLY A 8 11.48 -3.59 -12.97
C GLY A 8 11.45 -4.86 -13.83
N HIS A 9 10.63 -5.81 -13.43
CA HIS A 9 10.51 -7.13 -14.11
C HIS A 9 9.98 -6.99 -15.55
N ALA A 10 9.00 -6.12 -15.77
CA ALA A 10 8.36 -5.90 -17.09
C ALA A 10 8.80 -4.62 -17.81
N GLY A 11 9.83 -3.95 -17.33
CA GLY A 11 10.31 -2.68 -17.86
C GLY A 11 10.69 -1.68 -16.78
N MET A 12 10.72 -0.38 -17.12
CA MET A 12 11.08 0.67 -16.17
C MET A 12 9.91 0.98 -15.24
N LEU A 13 10.20 1.21 -13.96
CA LEU A 13 9.23 1.65 -12.96
C LEU A 13 9.61 3.03 -12.41
N GLN A 14 8.65 3.93 -12.39
CA GLN A 14 8.79 5.26 -11.81
C GLN A 14 8.63 5.19 -10.30
N VAL A 15 9.65 5.58 -9.56
CA VAL A 15 9.67 5.60 -8.11
C VAL A 15 9.93 7.00 -7.58
N ARG A 16 9.36 7.32 -6.42
CA ARG A 16 9.58 8.57 -5.69
C ARG A 16 10.03 8.27 -4.28
N PRO A 17 11.34 8.18 -4.03
CA PRO A 17 11.87 7.99 -2.70
C PRO A 17 11.90 9.30 -1.90
N PHE A 18 11.72 9.16 -0.60
CA PHE A 18 12.02 10.16 0.40
C PHE A 18 12.82 9.49 1.53
N TRP A 19 14.11 9.64 1.47
CA TRP A 19 15.01 9.03 2.44
C TRP A 19 15.15 9.90 3.69
N GLN A 20 15.20 9.23 4.84
CA GLN A 20 15.46 9.80 6.15
C GLN A 20 16.48 8.93 6.88
N GLU A 21 17.11 9.46 7.92
CA GLU A 21 17.94 8.68 8.83
C GLU A 21 17.02 7.78 9.67
N SER A 22 16.79 6.56 9.19
CA SER A 22 15.82 5.62 9.75
C SER A 22 16.20 4.18 9.44
N ASP A 23 15.92 3.28 10.37
CA ASP A 23 16.03 1.83 10.18
C ASP A 23 14.76 1.22 9.55
N ALA A 24 13.81 2.07 9.16
CA ALA A 24 12.53 1.70 8.60
C ALA A 24 12.23 2.41 7.28
N VAL A 25 11.48 1.70 6.41
CA VAL A 25 10.95 2.23 5.15
C VAL A 25 9.48 1.85 5.00
N ALA A 26 8.69 2.76 4.45
CA ALA A 26 7.30 2.52 4.06
C ALA A 26 7.21 2.45 2.53
N LEU A 27 6.62 1.36 2.01
CA LEU A 27 6.32 1.19 0.59
C LEU A 27 4.81 1.29 0.38
N ILE A 28 4.38 2.16 -0.54
CA ILE A 28 2.97 2.53 -0.69
C ILE A 28 2.47 2.22 -2.10
N CYS A 29 1.40 1.41 -2.17
CA CYS A 29 0.75 0.96 -3.40
C CYS A 29 -0.46 1.84 -3.73
N HIS A 30 -0.53 2.33 -4.99
CA HIS A 30 -1.59 3.22 -5.45
C HIS A 30 -2.84 2.47 -5.95
N PRO A 31 -4.01 3.15 -6.10
CA PRO A 31 -5.23 2.51 -6.57
C PRO A 31 -5.15 2.10 -8.05
N HIS A 32 -6.25 1.53 -8.58
CA HIS A 32 -6.30 0.82 -9.85
C HIS A 32 -5.75 1.64 -11.03
N PRO A 33 -4.73 1.13 -11.76
CA PRO A 33 -4.11 1.81 -12.90
C PRO A 33 -5.09 2.28 -13.96
N LEU A 34 -5.96 1.40 -14.42
CA LEU A 34 -6.93 1.69 -15.49
C LEU A 34 -8.09 2.60 -15.05
N MET A 35 -8.19 2.90 -13.74
CA MET A 35 -9.15 3.85 -13.18
C MET A 35 -8.49 5.19 -12.84
N GLY A 36 -7.35 5.50 -13.46
CA GLY A 36 -6.61 6.73 -13.23
C GLY A 36 -5.78 6.76 -11.94
N GLY A 37 -5.56 5.58 -11.33
CA GLY A 37 -4.71 5.45 -10.14
C GLY A 37 -3.26 5.74 -10.45
N THR A 38 -2.62 6.54 -9.58
CA THR A 38 -1.19 6.88 -9.64
C THR A 38 -0.63 7.07 -8.23
N MET A 39 0.69 7.07 -8.10
CA MET A 39 1.36 7.41 -6.84
C MET A 39 1.06 8.84 -6.34
N ASN A 40 0.47 9.71 -7.17
CA ASN A 40 0.05 11.06 -6.81
C ASN A 40 -1.39 11.11 -6.24
N ASN A 41 -2.10 10.00 -6.14
CA ASN A 41 -3.42 9.95 -5.53
C ASN A 41 -3.40 10.56 -4.13
N LYS A 42 -4.46 11.29 -3.75
CA LYS A 42 -4.51 12.03 -2.47
C LYS A 42 -4.44 11.13 -1.24
N VAL A 43 -4.99 9.92 -1.29
CA VAL A 43 -4.87 8.93 -0.21
C VAL A 43 -3.41 8.46 -0.09
N VAL A 44 -2.78 8.11 -1.22
CA VAL A 44 -1.38 7.68 -1.30
C VAL A 44 -0.44 8.76 -0.75
N THR A 45 -0.62 10.00 -1.17
CA THR A 45 0.21 11.12 -0.69
C THR A 45 -0.05 11.46 0.78
N THR A 46 -1.25 11.19 1.29
CA THR A 46 -1.57 11.33 2.72
C THR A 46 -0.86 10.25 3.55
N LEU A 47 -0.86 8.99 3.09
CA LEU A 47 -0.07 7.90 3.69
C LEU A 47 1.42 8.25 3.71
N ALA A 48 1.96 8.72 2.58
CA ALA A 48 3.36 9.12 2.47
C ALA A 48 3.73 10.23 3.45
N ARG A 49 2.87 11.25 3.57
CA ARG A 49 3.06 12.35 4.54
C ARG A 49 3.04 11.83 5.97
N PHE A 50 2.12 10.92 6.31
CA PHE A 50 2.06 10.31 7.63
C PHE A 50 3.39 9.63 7.98
N PHE A 51 3.89 8.68 7.18
CA PHE A 51 5.14 7.98 7.47
C PHE A 51 6.35 8.92 7.54
N ARG A 52 6.40 9.94 6.70
CA ARG A 52 7.44 10.97 6.77
C ARG A 52 7.43 11.72 8.10
N ASN A 53 6.25 12.03 8.64
CA ASN A 53 6.12 12.69 9.95
C ASN A 53 6.59 11.76 11.08
N GLN A 54 6.45 10.44 10.92
CA GLN A 54 6.99 9.44 11.84
C GLN A 54 8.50 9.20 11.66
N LYS A 55 9.19 10.01 10.86
CA LYS A 55 10.62 9.87 10.58
C LYS A 55 11.00 8.56 9.88
N ILE A 56 10.08 7.99 9.10
CA ILE A 56 10.29 6.78 8.30
C ILE A 56 10.60 7.20 6.86
N SER A 57 11.58 6.56 6.25
CA SER A 57 11.81 6.65 4.80
C SER A 57 10.58 6.17 4.04
N VAL A 58 10.26 6.81 2.92
CA VAL A 58 9.05 6.48 2.15
C VAL A 58 9.38 6.28 0.70
N VAL A 59 8.82 5.25 0.09
CA VAL A 59 8.85 5.05 -1.35
C VAL A 59 7.42 4.95 -1.87
N GLN A 60 7.07 5.85 -2.78
CA GLN A 60 5.88 5.77 -3.63
C GLN A 60 6.35 5.36 -5.03
N PHE A 61 5.54 4.61 -5.76
CA PHE A 61 5.87 4.21 -7.13
C PHE A 61 4.62 4.12 -7.98
N ASN A 62 4.79 4.19 -9.28
CA ASN A 62 3.76 3.89 -10.25
C ASN A 62 3.91 2.45 -10.73
N PHE A 63 2.81 1.67 -10.66
CA PHE A 63 2.75 0.36 -11.29
C PHE A 63 3.01 0.44 -12.79
N ARG A 64 3.33 -0.71 -13.39
CA ARG A 64 3.50 -0.85 -14.84
C ARG A 64 2.40 -0.16 -15.63
N GLY A 65 2.75 0.53 -16.71
CA GLY A 65 1.82 1.25 -17.58
C GLY A 65 1.27 2.56 -17.00
N VAL A 66 1.76 3.04 -15.84
CA VAL A 66 1.30 4.28 -15.20
C VAL A 66 2.41 5.33 -15.16
N GLY A 67 2.10 6.57 -15.51
CA GLY A 67 3.06 7.67 -15.53
C GLY A 67 4.24 7.38 -16.45
N GLU A 68 5.45 7.38 -15.91
CA GLU A 68 6.67 7.03 -16.66
C GLU A 68 7.05 5.55 -16.55
N SER A 69 6.26 4.75 -15.81
CA SER A 69 6.43 3.29 -15.77
C SER A 69 6.01 2.67 -17.10
N THR A 70 6.85 1.81 -17.63
CA THR A 70 6.57 1.08 -18.88
C THR A 70 5.82 -0.23 -18.63
N GLY A 71 5.42 -0.93 -19.70
CA GLY A 71 4.65 -2.15 -19.61
C GLY A 71 3.14 -1.93 -19.68
N LEU A 72 2.38 -2.97 -19.39
CA LEU A 72 0.92 -2.96 -19.41
C LEU A 72 0.39 -3.53 -18.11
N HIS A 73 -0.79 -3.06 -17.70
CA HIS A 73 -1.55 -3.61 -16.56
C HIS A 73 -1.72 -5.13 -16.72
N ALA A 74 -1.50 -5.87 -15.64
CA ALA A 74 -1.45 -7.32 -15.62
C ALA A 74 -2.34 -7.93 -14.51
N ASP A 75 -3.52 -7.34 -14.31
CA ASP A 75 -4.62 -7.83 -13.45
C ASP A 75 -4.19 -8.19 -12.01
N GLY A 76 -3.19 -7.48 -11.49
CA GLY A 76 -2.68 -7.65 -10.13
C GLY A 76 -1.56 -8.69 -9.99
N ILE A 77 -1.33 -9.53 -11.02
CA ILE A 77 -0.24 -10.54 -10.99
C ILE A 77 1.10 -9.84 -11.21
N GLY A 78 1.19 -9.09 -12.28
CA GLY A 78 2.43 -8.39 -12.62
C GLY A 78 2.73 -7.23 -11.69
N GLU A 79 1.71 -6.58 -11.12
CA GLU A 79 1.88 -5.49 -10.16
C GLU A 79 2.49 -5.97 -8.83
N ILE A 80 2.31 -7.24 -8.46
CA ILE A 80 3.05 -7.87 -7.36
C ILE A 80 4.55 -7.97 -7.70
N ASP A 81 4.90 -8.33 -8.94
CA ASP A 81 6.32 -8.34 -9.36
C ASP A 81 6.92 -6.94 -9.39
N ASP A 82 6.12 -5.92 -9.72
CA ASP A 82 6.55 -4.52 -9.62
C ASP A 82 6.87 -4.13 -8.18
N PHE A 83 6.00 -4.53 -7.22
CA PHE A 83 6.26 -4.32 -5.79
C PHE A 83 7.60 -4.91 -5.36
N PHE A 84 7.90 -6.16 -5.75
CA PHE A 84 9.15 -6.80 -5.39
C PHE A 84 10.35 -6.16 -6.08
N SER A 85 10.22 -5.73 -7.34
CA SER A 85 11.28 -4.99 -8.03
C SER A 85 11.64 -3.69 -7.30
N VAL A 86 10.61 -2.96 -6.81
CA VAL A 86 10.82 -1.75 -6.01
C VAL A 86 11.42 -2.11 -4.64
N LEU A 87 10.99 -3.20 -4.01
CA LEU A 87 11.52 -3.64 -2.72
C LEU A 87 13.00 -4.02 -2.80
N ASP A 88 13.40 -4.74 -3.85
CA ASP A 88 14.81 -5.10 -4.11
C ASP A 88 15.66 -3.85 -4.36
N TRP A 89 15.11 -2.91 -5.13
CA TRP A 89 15.79 -1.63 -5.32
C TRP A 89 15.94 -0.87 -4.00
N ILE A 90 14.91 -0.81 -3.13
CA ILE A 90 14.99 -0.19 -1.80
C ILE A 90 16.13 -0.84 -0.98
N ALA A 91 16.22 -2.18 -0.99
CA ALA A 91 17.28 -2.91 -0.29
C ALA A 91 18.69 -2.52 -0.75
N SER A 92 18.85 -2.11 -2.02
CA SER A 92 20.12 -1.62 -2.57
C SER A 92 20.44 -0.17 -2.19
N GLN A 93 19.43 0.61 -1.75
CA GLN A 93 19.57 2.06 -1.47
C GLN A 93 19.71 2.38 0.03
N THR A 94 19.34 1.46 0.91
CA THR A 94 19.31 1.73 2.36
C THR A 94 19.72 0.49 3.17
N THR A 95 20.21 0.75 4.38
CA THR A 95 20.47 -0.30 5.38
C THR A 95 19.25 -0.58 6.27
N ALA A 96 18.13 0.08 6.04
CA ALA A 96 16.89 -0.14 6.79
C ALA A 96 16.49 -1.63 6.76
N ARG A 97 15.94 -2.11 7.87
CA ARG A 97 15.51 -3.51 8.03
C ARG A 97 14.00 -3.64 8.26
N LYS A 98 13.35 -2.58 8.73
CA LYS A 98 11.93 -2.58 9.05
C LYS A 98 11.12 -2.09 7.85
N LEU A 99 10.09 -2.84 7.49
CA LEU A 99 9.20 -2.51 6.38
C LEU A 99 7.77 -2.27 6.88
N TYR A 100 7.24 -1.11 6.51
CA TYR A 100 5.82 -0.82 6.58
C TYR A 100 5.25 -0.88 5.17
N VAL A 101 4.12 -1.55 5.00
CA VAL A 101 3.45 -1.65 3.69
C VAL A 101 2.08 -0.99 3.81
N ALA A 102 1.74 -0.17 2.85
CA ALA A 102 0.43 0.46 2.79
C ALA A 102 -0.15 0.40 1.38
N GLY A 103 -1.47 0.24 1.27
CA GLY A 103 -2.13 0.24 -0.02
C GLY A 103 -3.55 0.79 0.03
N PHE A 104 -3.96 1.43 -1.06
CA PHE A 104 -5.30 1.96 -1.24
C PHE A 104 -6.02 1.24 -2.37
N SER A 105 -7.25 0.76 -2.11
CA SER A 105 -8.12 0.11 -3.10
C SER A 105 -7.43 -1.10 -3.75
N PHE A 106 -7.23 -1.12 -5.07
CA PHE A 106 -6.42 -2.10 -5.78
C PHE A 106 -5.01 -2.23 -5.18
N GLY A 107 -4.36 -1.10 -4.86
CA GLY A 107 -3.07 -1.12 -4.18
C GLY A 107 -3.12 -1.79 -2.81
N GLY A 108 -4.29 -1.83 -2.16
CA GLY A 108 -4.52 -2.61 -0.95
C GLY A 108 -4.43 -4.12 -1.19
N TYR A 109 -4.97 -4.60 -2.33
CA TYR A 109 -4.77 -5.99 -2.74
C TYR A 109 -3.29 -6.29 -3.04
N ILE A 110 -2.61 -5.44 -3.82
CA ILE A 110 -1.20 -5.65 -4.13
C ILE A 110 -0.34 -5.67 -2.85
N ALA A 111 -0.58 -4.73 -1.94
CA ALA A 111 0.08 -4.69 -0.64
C ALA A 111 -0.14 -5.99 0.16
N ALA A 112 -1.39 -6.46 0.24
CA ALA A 112 -1.75 -7.68 0.95
C ALA A 112 -1.12 -8.93 0.31
N ALA A 113 -1.24 -9.10 -1.00
CA ALA A 113 -0.67 -10.25 -1.72
C ALA A 113 0.87 -10.26 -1.66
N SER A 114 1.50 -9.09 -1.69
CA SER A 114 2.94 -8.98 -1.51
C SER A 114 3.38 -9.31 -0.09
N CYS A 115 2.60 -8.94 0.93
CA CYS A 115 2.86 -9.33 2.33
C CYS A 115 2.69 -10.83 2.54
N ASP A 116 1.67 -11.48 1.96
CA ASP A 116 1.51 -12.93 1.98
C ASP A 116 2.75 -13.64 1.43
N ARG A 117 3.24 -13.20 0.28
CA ARG A 117 4.48 -13.72 -0.31
C ARG A 117 5.70 -13.46 0.56
N LEU A 118 5.83 -12.27 1.18
CA LEU A 118 6.92 -11.94 2.11
C LEU A 118 6.92 -12.84 3.35
N LEU A 119 5.76 -13.16 3.90
CA LEU A 119 5.63 -14.05 5.07
C LEU A 119 5.95 -15.50 4.74
N SER A 120 5.74 -15.91 3.48
CA SER A 120 6.03 -17.25 3.00
C SER A 120 7.50 -17.46 2.64
N ASP A 121 8.23 -16.40 2.32
CA ASP A 121 9.63 -16.41 1.89
C ASP A 121 10.53 -15.81 2.97
N ASN A 122 11.24 -16.66 3.70
CA ASN A 122 12.18 -16.26 4.76
C ASN A 122 13.48 -15.61 4.26
N ALA A 123 13.63 -15.41 2.94
CA ALA A 123 14.87 -14.91 2.34
C ALA A 123 14.92 -13.37 2.21
N HIS A 124 13.86 -12.65 2.59
CA HIS A 124 13.81 -11.19 2.42
C HIS A 124 14.66 -10.42 3.43
N HIS A 125 15.23 -9.32 2.91
CA HIS A 125 16.05 -8.39 3.67
C HIS A 125 15.28 -7.67 4.78
N PHE A 126 13.94 -7.55 4.64
CA PHE A 126 13.10 -6.72 5.49
C PHE A 126 12.26 -7.56 6.46
N GLU A 127 12.15 -7.04 7.70
CA GLU A 127 11.17 -7.46 8.69
C GLU A 127 9.87 -6.66 8.47
N LEU A 128 8.78 -7.33 8.08
CA LEU A 128 7.46 -6.68 7.95
C LEU A 128 6.96 -6.27 9.33
N LYS A 129 6.79 -4.97 9.53
CA LYS A 129 6.36 -4.40 10.82
C LYS A 129 4.85 -4.21 10.89
N LYS A 130 4.21 -3.75 9.81
CA LYS A 130 2.76 -3.57 9.78
C LYS A 130 2.25 -3.38 8.36
N LEU A 131 1.02 -3.85 8.13
CA LEU A 131 0.27 -3.67 6.90
C LEU A 131 -0.92 -2.73 7.13
N TYR A 132 -1.05 -1.71 6.27
CA TYR A 132 -2.14 -0.73 6.31
C TYR A 132 -2.95 -0.79 5.02
N LEU A 133 -4.23 -1.13 5.13
CA LEU A 133 -5.14 -1.32 4.00
C LEU A 133 -6.28 -0.29 4.06
N LEU A 134 -6.32 0.63 3.13
CA LEU A 134 -7.36 1.63 3.02
C LEU A 134 -8.32 1.25 1.88
N ALA A 135 -9.59 1.07 2.20
CA ALA A 135 -10.64 0.64 1.27
C ALA A 135 -10.18 -0.50 0.33
N PRO A 136 -9.66 -1.64 0.87
CA PRO A 136 -9.08 -2.69 0.04
C PRO A 136 -10.13 -3.34 -0.87
N ALA A 137 -9.70 -3.72 -2.09
CA ALA A 137 -10.60 -4.26 -3.14
C ALA A 137 -10.96 -5.73 -2.90
N VAL A 138 -11.54 -6.06 -1.73
CA VAL A 138 -11.80 -7.44 -1.25
C VAL A 138 -12.76 -8.24 -2.14
N GLN A 139 -13.66 -7.57 -2.88
CA GLN A 139 -14.62 -8.22 -3.76
C GLN A 139 -14.02 -8.61 -5.12
N ASN A 140 -13.00 -7.90 -5.56
CA ASN A 140 -12.47 -8.00 -6.91
C ASN A 140 -11.26 -8.94 -7.00
N TYR A 141 -10.63 -9.24 -5.85
CA TYR A 141 -9.39 -10.00 -5.79
C TYR A 141 -9.44 -11.06 -4.67
N PRO A 142 -8.65 -12.14 -4.75
CA PRO A 142 -8.74 -13.29 -3.84
C PRO A 142 -8.12 -13.02 -2.46
N MET A 143 -8.47 -11.92 -1.82
CA MET A 143 -7.91 -11.50 -0.53
C MET A 143 -8.25 -12.45 0.63
N ALA A 144 -9.34 -13.22 0.52
CA ALA A 144 -9.74 -14.19 1.54
C ALA A 144 -8.75 -15.36 1.70
N GLN A 145 -7.89 -15.61 0.72
CA GLN A 145 -6.94 -16.73 0.71
C GLN A 145 -5.55 -16.33 1.24
N LEU A 146 -5.29 -15.03 1.39
CA LEU A 146 -3.97 -14.52 1.77
C LEU A 146 -3.69 -14.72 3.26
N THR A 147 -2.46 -15.07 3.61
CA THR A 147 -1.95 -15.02 4.98
C THR A 147 -1.40 -13.63 5.27
N LEU A 148 -1.99 -12.93 6.24
CA LEU A 148 -1.63 -11.55 6.56
C LEU A 148 -1.24 -11.44 8.04
N PRO A 149 -0.45 -10.42 8.43
CA PRO A 149 -0.13 -10.16 9.84
C PRO A 149 -1.39 -9.96 10.67
N ASP A 150 -1.43 -10.52 11.88
CA ASP A 150 -2.57 -10.40 12.80
C ASP A 150 -2.89 -8.94 13.17
N ASP A 151 -1.87 -8.07 13.19
CA ASP A 151 -2.00 -6.64 13.50
C ASP A 151 -2.27 -5.78 12.26
N THR A 152 -2.73 -6.38 11.15
CA THR A 152 -3.13 -5.65 9.93
C THR A 152 -4.20 -4.61 10.28
N PHE A 153 -3.97 -3.37 9.84
CA PHE A 153 -4.95 -2.29 9.99
C PHE A 153 -5.77 -2.11 8.72
N VAL A 154 -7.08 -2.06 8.88
CA VAL A 154 -8.04 -1.83 7.78
C VAL A 154 -8.83 -0.55 8.06
N MET A 155 -8.96 0.32 7.08
CA MET A 155 -9.78 1.53 7.15
C MET A 155 -10.77 1.55 6.00
N VAL A 156 -12.05 1.80 6.30
CA VAL A 156 -13.14 1.86 5.32
C VAL A 156 -13.99 3.10 5.52
N GLY A 157 -14.52 3.66 4.43
CA GLY A 157 -15.61 4.62 4.48
C GLY A 157 -16.95 3.88 4.50
N ASP A 158 -17.89 4.33 5.35
CA ASP A 158 -19.21 3.68 5.45
C ASP A 158 -20.14 3.97 4.25
N GLN A 159 -19.77 4.95 3.41
CA GLN A 159 -20.45 5.31 2.17
C GLN A 159 -19.58 5.06 0.93
N ASP A 160 -18.70 4.05 1.00
CA ASP A 160 -17.88 3.65 -0.14
C ASP A 160 -18.77 3.12 -1.27
N GLU A 161 -18.70 3.80 -2.41
CA GLU A 161 -19.52 3.53 -3.59
C GLU A 161 -18.81 2.60 -4.61
N VAL A 162 -17.57 2.24 -4.36
CA VAL A 162 -16.73 1.42 -5.26
C VAL A 162 -16.56 0.01 -4.74
N VAL A 163 -16.25 -0.13 -3.45
CA VAL A 163 -16.13 -1.41 -2.76
C VAL A 163 -17.13 -1.42 -1.61
N ALA A 164 -18.09 -2.36 -1.64
CA ALA A 164 -19.15 -2.40 -0.64
C ALA A 164 -18.58 -2.41 0.79
N PRO A 165 -18.93 -1.42 1.65
CA PRO A 165 -18.38 -1.32 3.00
C PRO A 165 -18.57 -2.60 3.82
N GLN A 166 -19.75 -3.23 3.69
CA GLN A 166 -20.09 -4.44 4.44
C GLN A 166 -19.18 -5.62 4.12
N GLU A 167 -18.72 -5.73 2.86
CA GLU A 167 -17.78 -6.79 2.45
C GLU A 167 -16.40 -6.57 3.10
N MET A 168 -15.90 -5.34 3.07
CA MET A 168 -14.63 -4.99 3.72
C MET A 168 -14.70 -5.19 5.24
N ILE A 169 -15.80 -4.74 5.87
CA ILE A 169 -16.03 -4.87 7.31
C ILE A 169 -16.14 -6.36 7.71
N SER A 170 -16.93 -7.14 6.96
CA SER A 170 -17.09 -8.58 7.21
C SER A 170 -15.77 -9.33 7.06
N TRP A 171 -15.00 -9.01 6.00
CA TRP A 171 -13.69 -9.60 5.75
C TRP A 171 -12.68 -9.27 6.87
N ALA A 172 -12.61 -8.01 7.31
CA ALA A 172 -11.71 -7.58 8.38
C ALA A 172 -12.09 -8.20 9.73
N ASN A 173 -13.39 -8.23 10.07
CA ASN A 173 -13.89 -8.83 11.30
C ASN A 173 -13.66 -10.34 11.37
N ALA A 174 -13.86 -11.07 10.26
CA ALA A 174 -13.62 -12.52 10.18
C ALA A 174 -12.15 -12.88 10.45
N ARG A 175 -11.24 -11.91 10.26
CA ARG A 175 -9.80 -12.06 10.49
C ARG A 175 -9.30 -11.39 11.77
N HIS A 176 -10.19 -10.78 12.54
CA HIS A 176 -9.89 -10.04 13.77
C HIS A 176 -8.90 -8.89 13.57
N PHE A 177 -8.87 -8.30 12.36
CA PHE A 177 -8.01 -7.16 12.07
C PHE A 177 -8.47 -5.90 12.79
N ASP A 178 -7.51 -5.01 13.08
CA ASP A 178 -7.82 -3.68 13.59
C ASP A 178 -8.57 -2.87 12.52
N LEU A 179 -9.82 -2.51 12.79
CA LEU A 179 -10.73 -1.88 11.83
C LEU A 179 -11.14 -0.48 12.27
N ALA A 180 -11.01 0.48 11.36
CA ALA A 180 -11.60 1.80 11.49
C ALA A 180 -12.66 2.04 10.41
N ILE A 181 -13.87 2.37 10.84
CA ILE A 181 -14.95 2.78 9.94
C ILE A 181 -15.09 4.30 10.06
N ILE A 182 -14.99 5.00 8.93
CA ILE A 182 -15.08 6.45 8.88
C ILE A 182 -16.49 6.83 8.43
N PRO A 183 -17.26 7.52 9.28
CA PRO A 183 -18.64 7.88 8.97
C PRO A 183 -18.72 8.91 7.84
N GLU A 184 -19.78 8.84 7.03
CA GLU A 184 -20.06 9.74 5.92
C GLU A 184 -18.89 9.86 4.92
N CYS A 185 -18.17 8.76 4.71
CA CYS A 185 -16.93 8.74 3.95
C CYS A 185 -17.05 7.85 2.72
N SER A 186 -16.77 8.45 1.55
CA SER A 186 -16.73 7.78 0.25
C SER A 186 -15.41 6.99 0.05
N HIS A 187 -15.31 6.22 -1.05
CA HIS A 187 -14.13 5.44 -1.41
C HIS A 187 -12.83 6.26 -1.39
N PHE A 188 -12.85 7.46 -1.94
CA PHE A 188 -11.66 8.31 -2.07
C PHE A 188 -11.38 9.19 -0.85
N PHE A 189 -12.11 9.00 0.25
CA PHE A 189 -11.96 9.79 1.48
C PHE A 189 -12.07 11.29 1.23
N HIS A 190 -12.92 11.71 0.27
CA HIS A 190 -13.14 13.10 -0.03
C HIS A 190 -13.67 13.85 1.21
N GLY A 191 -13.00 14.97 1.56
CA GLY A 191 -13.31 15.73 2.77
C GLY A 191 -12.82 15.08 4.07
N GLN A 192 -12.42 13.80 4.06
CA GLN A 192 -12.03 13.02 5.23
C GLN A 192 -10.54 12.61 5.25
N LEU A 193 -9.70 13.17 4.36
CA LEU A 193 -8.26 12.88 4.37
C LEU A 193 -7.57 13.11 5.73
N PRO A 194 -7.96 14.11 6.56
CA PRO A 194 -7.40 14.26 7.91
C PRO A 194 -7.71 13.08 8.82
N ALA A 195 -8.85 12.41 8.65
CA ALA A 195 -9.20 11.22 9.43
C ALA A 195 -8.21 10.08 9.20
N ILE A 196 -7.64 9.96 7.99
CA ILE A 196 -6.59 8.98 7.70
C ILE A 196 -5.41 9.16 8.65
N GLY A 197 -4.84 10.38 8.73
CA GLY A 197 -3.72 10.68 9.63
C GLY A 197 -4.02 10.36 11.08
N LEU A 198 -5.20 10.81 11.57
CA LEU A 198 -5.62 10.60 12.95
C LEU A 198 -5.76 9.10 13.30
N GLN A 199 -6.33 8.29 12.41
CA GLN A 199 -6.49 6.86 12.64
C GLN A 199 -5.16 6.11 12.57
N LEU A 200 -4.26 6.53 11.70
CA LEU A 200 -2.91 5.98 11.61
C LEU A 200 -2.07 6.30 12.86
N GLU A 201 -2.12 7.55 13.34
CA GLU A 201 -1.39 7.97 14.57
C GLU A 201 -1.79 7.15 15.79
N ARG A 202 -3.07 6.82 15.93
CA ARG A 202 -3.58 5.99 17.04
C ARG A 202 -3.09 4.55 17.01
N ARG A 203 -2.62 4.07 15.85
CA ARG A 203 -2.30 2.66 15.58
C ARG A 203 -0.85 2.45 15.16
N PHE A 204 -0.11 3.52 15.14
CA PHE A 204 1.31 3.46 14.86
C PHE A 204 2.03 2.92 16.11
N PRO A 205 2.90 1.89 15.97
CA PRO A 205 3.60 1.26 17.09
C PRO A 205 4.66 2.18 17.73
#